data_00e85a119c4b6f938d2e4c82b31cef8e
#
_entry.id   00e85a119c4b6f938d2e4c82b31cef8e
#
_cell.length_a   1.000
_cell.length_b   1.000
_cell.length_c   1.000
_cell.angle_alpha   90.00
_cell.angle_beta   90.00
_cell.angle_gamma   90.00
#
_symmetry.space_group_name_H-M   'P 1'
#
loop_
_entity.id
_entity.type
_entity.pdbx_description
1 polymer ?
#
loop_
_entity_poly.entity_id
_entity_poly.type
_entity_poly.pdbx_seq_one_letter_code
_entity_poly.pdbx_strand_id
1 'polypeptide(L)'
;SIIIPMFWPYSYDQMLGQTKGRPMDNSYNNLAPFQYGKTELKKIDKGESVFPHIFGTDAHGRDYFIRVVYGTRISLAVGFFASIIVLVIGMMIGAVAGYFGGRVDLFIMRIVDIIYSLPDMLVIILLSVVLGQVLHVEGTILEKIGSNIISMFIVFGLLYWVGMARLIRGQILSLREQEYVLSAQATGAKARWIIRKHLLPNCISVVIISTALQIPNAIFTESFLSFLGLGVNAPMPSLGSLASDALNGIYSYTYRLIIPAVVICLIVLSLNLFGDGLRDAFDPKLNA
;
A
#
# COMPACT_ATOMS: atom_id res chain seq x y z
N SER A 1 7.10 2.44 -12.58
CA SER A 1 7.86 2.89 -11.41
C SER A 1 9.20 2.14 -11.21
N ILE A 2 9.35 0.92 -11.74
CA ILE A 2 10.60 0.12 -11.60
C ILE A 2 11.62 0.50 -12.67
N ILE A 3 11.20 0.66 -13.91
CA ILE A 3 12.08 0.86 -15.09
C ILE A 3 12.61 2.31 -15.16
N ILE A 4 11.76 3.30 -14.92
CA ILE A 4 12.11 4.72 -15.04
C ILE A 4 13.35 5.11 -14.22
N PRO A 5 13.48 4.72 -12.91
CA PRO A 5 14.64 5.08 -12.12
C PRO A 5 15.99 4.54 -12.64
N MET A 6 15.97 3.51 -13.49
CA MET A 6 17.20 2.93 -14.07
C MET A 6 17.80 3.82 -15.17
N PHE A 7 16.97 4.65 -15.82
CA PHE A 7 17.37 5.52 -16.92
C PHE A 7 17.35 7.01 -16.56
N TRP A 8 16.86 7.35 -15.34
CA TRP A 8 16.77 8.73 -14.90
C TRP A 8 18.10 9.21 -14.33
N PRO A 9 18.58 10.40 -14.70
CA PRO A 9 19.91 10.88 -14.31
C PRO A 9 20.01 11.28 -12.83
N TYR A 10 18.88 11.49 -12.15
CA TYR A 10 18.84 11.93 -10.75
C TYR A 10 18.38 10.80 -9.82
N SER A 11 18.97 10.73 -8.61
CA SER A 11 18.47 9.85 -7.55
C SER A 11 17.38 10.55 -6.73
N TYR A 12 16.47 9.76 -6.13
CA TYR A 12 15.34 10.30 -5.35
C TYR A 12 15.77 11.02 -4.06
N ASP A 13 16.96 10.71 -3.53
CA ASP A 13 17.55 11.29 -2.31
C ASP A 13 18.62 12.34 -2.61
N GLN A 14 19.04 12.47 -3.87
CA GLN A 14 20.09 13.38 -4.28
C GLN A 14 19.64 14.84 -4.17
N MET A 15 20.30 15.61 -3.31
CA MET A 15 20.18 17.06 -3.25
C MET A 15 21.09 17.67 -4.32
N LEU A 16 20.52 18.27 -5.37
CA LEU A 16 21.26 18.75 -6.55
C LEU A 16 22.24 19.87 -6.22
N GLY A 17 21.92 20.71 -5.22
CA GLY A 17 22.80 21.78 -4.75
C GLY A 17 23.95 21.32 -3.83
N GLN A 18 24.00 20.04 -3.45
CA GLN A 18 24.98 19.53 -2.52
C GLN A 18 26.25 19.07 -3.24
N THR A 19 27.35 19.83 -3.07
CA THR A 19 28.67 19.46 -3.57
C THR A 19 29.63 19.27 -2.38
N LYS A 20 30.39 18.17 -2.36
CA LYS A 20 31.37 17.91 -1.28
C LYS A 20 32.32 19.09 -1.11
N GLY A 21 32.41 19.61 0.11
CA GLY A 21 33.31 20.71 0.48
C GLY A 21 32.86 22.11 0.08
N ARG A 22 31.62 22.30 -0.38
CA ARG A 22 31.03 23.61 -0.68
C ARG A 22 29.72 23.80 0.10
N PRO A 23 29.35 25.07 0.42
CA PRO A 23 28.04 25.35 0.98
C PRO A 23 26.95 24.92 0.00
N MET A 24 25.80 24.52 0.53
CA MET A 24 24.65 24.08 -0.26
C MET A 24 24.17 25.19 -1.21
N ASP A 25 24.03 24.89 -2.49
CA ASP A 25 23.49 25.80 -3.48
C ASP A 25 21.95 25.76 -3.46
N ASN A 26 21.36 26.74 -2.80
CA ASN A 26 19.91 26.88 -2.69
C ASN A 26 19.21 27.28 -4.00
N SER A 27 19.96 27.53 -5.09
CA SER A 27 19.36 27.87 -6.39
C SER A 27 18.58 26.72 -7.02
N TYR A 28 18.77 25.52 -6.51
CA TYR A 28 18.01 24.32 -6.89
C TYR A 28 16.72 24.14 -6.10
N ASN A 29 16.51 24.89 -5.02
CA ASN A 29 15.34 24.71 -4.17
C ASN A 29 14.09 25.32 -4.81
N ASN A 30 13.00 24.56 -4.77
CA ASN A 30 11.69 25.04 -5.20
C ASN A 30 11.60 25.46 -6.68
N LEU A 31 12.36 24.87 -7.58
CA LEU A 31 12.23 25.13 -9.01
C LEU A 31 10.84 24.68 -9.51
N ALA A 32 10.24 25.51 -10.35
CA ALA A 32 9.00 25.16 -11.03
C ALA A 32 9.23 24.06 -12.08
N PRO A 33 8.18 23.37 -12.55
CA PRO A 33 8.29 22.41 -13.63
C PRO A 33 9.02 23.00 -14.84
N PHE A 34 9.98 22.26 -15.40
CA PHE A 34 10.86 22.63 -16.51
C PHE A 34 11.77 23.84 -16.26
N GLN A 35 11.87 24.32 -15.02
CA GLN A 35 12.76 25.43 -14.66
C GLN A 35 14.15 24.87 -14.28
N TYR A 36 15.21 25.63 -14.67
CA TYR A 36 16.60 25.35 -14.30
C TYR A 36 17.09 26.29 -13.19
N GLY A 37 17.95 25.76 -12.34
CA GLY A 37 18.65 26.53 -11.32
C GLY A 37 19.70 27.48 -11.94
N LYS A 38 20.11 28.52 -11.19
CA LYS A 38 21.11 29.51 -11.67
C LYS A 38 22.43 28.83 -12.09
N THR A 39 22.85 27.79 -11.39
CA THR A 39 24.08 27.04 -11.70
C THR A 39 23.91 26.21 -12.96
N GLU A 40 22.73 25.68 -13.23
CA GLU A 40 22.42 24.92 -14.44
C GLU A 40 22.36 25.81 -15.68
N LEU A 41 21.75 26.99 -15.55
CA LEU A 41 21.75 27.99 -16.63
C LEU A 41 23.16 28.36 -17.07
N LYS A 42 24.10 28.55 -16.11
CA LYS A 42 25.51 28.79 -16.42
C LYS A 42 26.19 27.63 -17.15
N LYS A 43 25.76 26.38 -16.91
CA LYS A 43 26.26 25.21 -17.64
C LYS A 43 25.71 25.16 -19.05
N ILE A 44 24.40 25.44 -19.21
CA ILE A 44 23.74 25.53 -20.52
C ILE A 44 24.37 26.62 -21.37
N ASP A 45 24.67 27.78 -20.78
CA ASP A 45 25.38 28.88 -21.46
C ASP A 45 26.79 28.49 -21.94
N LYS A 46 27.42 27.50 -21.27
CA LYS A 46 28.71 26.93 -21.66
C LYS A 46 28.59 25.79 -22.69
N GLY A 47 27.37 25.47 -23.14
CA GLY A 47 27.11 24.40 -24.10
C GLY A 47 27.00 23.01 -23.48
N GLU A 48 26.90 22.89 -22.15
CA GLU A 48 26.67 21.61 -21.48
C GLU A 48 25.16 21.25 -21.54
N SER A 49 24.84 19.99 -21.86
CA SER A 49 23.45 19.52 -21.79
C SER A 49 23.05 19.25 -20.36
N VAL A 50 21.99 19.88 -19.89
CA VAL A 50 21.38 19.63 -18.56
C VAL A 50 20.01 18.99 -18.76
N PHE A 51 19.75 17.92 -18.04
CA PHE A 51 18.46 17.24 -18.13
C PHE A 51 17.37 18.05 -17.41
N PRO A 52 16.19 18.28 -18.01
CA PRO A 52 15.15 19.13 -17.44
C PRO A 52 14.47 18.49 -16.22
N HIS A 53 14.12 19.31 -15.24
CA HIS A 53 13.31 18.93 -14.10
C HIS A 53 11.82 18.93 -14.48
N ILE A 54 11.29 17.80 -14.97
CA ILE A 54 9.91 17.73 -15.50
C ILE A 54 8.86 18.23 -14.50
N PHE A 55 8.96 17.85 -13.23
CA PHE A 55 8.07 18.32 -12.16
C PHE A 55 8.74 19.35 -11.23
N GLY A 56 9.87 19.94 -11.67
CA GLY A 56 10.66 20.83 -10.85
C GLY A 56 11.39 20.13 -9.71
N THR A 57 11.70 20.86 -8.64
CA THR A 57 12.41 20.35 -7.46
C THR A 57 11.65 20.65 -6.17
N ASP A 58 11.95 19.91 -5.11
CA ASP A 58 11.37 20.13 -3.79
C ASP A 58 12.10 21.22 -2.99
N ALA A 59 11.70 21.41 -1.72
CA ALA A 59 12.30 22.41 -0.82
C ALA A 59 13.78 22.17 -0.53
N HIS A 60 14.27 20.94 -0.75
CA HIS A 60 15.67 20.54 -0.53
C HIS A 60 16.46 20.41 -1.83
N GLY A 61 15.91 20.88 -2.96
CA GLY A 61 16.56 20.79 -4.27
C GLY A 61 16.68 19.37 -4.82
N ARG A 62 15.77 18.46 -4.45
CA ARG A 62 15.70 17.10 -5.01
C ARG A 62 14.73 17.10 -6.19
N ASP A 63 15.06 16.35 -7.25
CA ASP A 63 14.18 16.24 -8.43
C ASP A 63 12.84 15.62 -8.05
N TYR A 64 11.74 16.35 -8.34
CA TYR A 64 10.42 15.97 -7.86
C TYR A 64 9.80 14.85 -8.68
N PHE A 65 10.14 14.73 -9.97
CA PHE A 65 9.63 13.65 -10.82
C PHE A 65 10.10 12.29 -10.33
N ILE A 66 11.40 12.14 -10.11
CA ILE A 66 11.94 10.86 -9.64
C ILE A 66 11.43 10.50 -8.25
N ARG A 67 11.19 11.49 -7.38
CA ARG A 67 10.58 11.27 -6.05
C ARG A 67 9.14 10.76 -6.16
N VAL A 68 8.34 11.29 -7.09
CA VAL A 68 6.98 10.80 -7.35
C VAL A 68 7.01 9.37 -7.88
N VAL A 69 7.93 9.03 -8.80
CA VAL A 69 8.10 7.68 -9.33
C VAL A 69 8.50 6.68 -8.25
N TYR A 70 9.43 7.05 -7.36
CA TYR A 70 9.80 6.23 -6.20
C TYR A 70 8.67 6.14 -5.17
N GLY A 71 7.98 7.24 -4.89
CA GLY A 71 6.80 7.27 -4.03
C GLY A 71 5.71 6.31 -4.51
N THR A 72 5.45 6.31 -5.82
CA THR A 72 4.55 5.34 -6.45
C THR A 72 4.98 3.89 -6.19
N ARG A 73 6.28 3.60 -6.33
CA ARG A 73 6.82 2.26 -6.08
C ARG A 73 6.62 1.83 -4.63
N ILE A 74 6.90 2.72 -3.68
CA ILE A 74 6.76 2.45 -2.25
C ILE A 74 5.28 2.23 -1.88
N SER A 75 4.38 3.14 -2.29
CA SER A 75 2.94 3.01 -2.02
C SER A 75 2.35 1.72 -2.64
N LEU A 76 2.73 1.36 -3.87
CA LEU A 76 2.34 0.09 -4.50
C LEU A 76 2.87 -1.13 -3.73
N ALA A 77 4.13 -1.10 -3.29
CA ALA A 77 4.72 -2.20 -2.52
C ALA A 77 4.00 -2.38 -1.17
N VAL A 78 3.77 -1.28 -0.44
CA VAL A 78 3.06 -1.32 0.84
C VAL A 78 1.64 -1.85 0.65
N GLY A 79 0.89 -1.35 -0.34
CA GLY A 79 -0.47 -1.82 -0.63
C GLY A 79 -0.52 -3.30 -0.98
N PHE A 80 0.43 -3.78 -1.79
CA PHE A 80 0.53 -5.19 -2.17
C PHE A 80 0.83 -6.09 -0.96
N PHE A 81 1.87 -5.79 -0.18
CA PHE A 81 2.23 -6.59 0.99
C PHE A 81 1.16 -6.55 2.09
N ALA A 82 0.54 -5.39 2.32
CA ALA A 82 -0.58 -5.27 3.25
C ALA A 82 -1.75 -6.18 2.84
N SER A 83 -2.09 -6.20 1.55
CA SER A 83 -3.16 -7.05 1.03
C SER A 83 -2.86 -8.54 1.18
N ILE A 84 -1.60 -8.97 1.04
CA ILE A 84 -1.18 -10.36 1.31
C ILE A 84 -1.36 -10.70 2.79
N ILE A 85 -0.98 -9.81 3.71
CA ILE A 85 -1.16 -10.03 5.16
C ILE A 85 -2.65 -10.20 5.48
N VAL A 86 -3.48 -9.29 4.99
CA VAL A 86 -4.94 -9.32 5.16
C VAL A 86 -5.54 -10.60 4.59
N LEU A 87 -5.11 -11.01 3.39
CA LEU A 87 -5.53 -12.26 2.75
C LEU A 87 -5.20 -13.47 3.60
N VAL A 88 -3.94 -13.61 4.03
CA VAL A 88 -3.49 -14.78 4.78
C VAL A 88 -4.26 -14.92 6.10
N ILE A 89 -4.34 -13.83 6.88
CA ILE A 89 -5.03 -13.83 8.17
C ILE A 89 -6.53 -14.08 7.97
N GLY A 90 -7.17 -13.31 7.07
CA GLY A 90 -8.60 -13.42 6.82
C GLY A 90 -9.01 -14.78 6.26
N MET A 91 -8.21 -15.35 5.35
CA MET A 91 -8.44 -16.68 4.81
C MET A 91 -8.33 -17.77 5.87
N MET A 92 -7.30 -17.71 6.74
CA MET A 92 -7.14 -18.69 7.81
C MET A 92 -8.30 -18.64 8.80
N ILE A 93 -8.63 -17.44 9.29
CA ILE A 93 -9.70 -17.26 10.30
C ILE A 93 -11.07 -17.55 9.70
N GLY A 94 -11.36 -17.07 8.49
CA GLY A 94 -12.62 -17.32 7.80
C GLY A 94 -12.83 -18.79 7.47
N ALA A 95 -11.76 -19.50 7.06
CA ALA A 95 -11.85 -20.93 6.78
C ALA A 95 -12.13 -21.75 8.04
N VAL A 96 -11.50 -21.42 9.17
CA VAL A 96 -11.76 -22.09 10.46
C VAL A 96 -13.19 -21.83 10.91
N ALA A 97 -13.64 -20.57 10.92
CA ALA A 97 -15.00 -20.21 11.30
C ALA A 97 -16.05 -20.93 10.44
N GLY A 98 -15.90 -20.88 9.11
CA GLY A 98 -16.84 -21.49 8.16
C GLY A 98 -16.88 -23.02 8.23
N TYR A 99 -15.72 -23.67 8.38
CA TYR A 99 -15.66 -25.14 8.41
C TYR A 99 -16.21 -25.72 9.71
N PHE A 100 -15.77 -25.25 10.88
CA PHE A 100 -16.22 -25.81 12.16
C PHE A 100 -17.64 -25.37 12.52
N GLY A 101 -18.03 -24.15 12.17
CA GLY A 101 -19.37 -23.66 12.47
C GLY A 101 -19.70 -23.58 13.95
N GLY A 102 -20.98 -23.53 14.30
CA GLY A 102 -21.48 -23.61 15.66
C GLY A 102 -20.81 -22.62 16.63
N ARG A 103 -20.32 -23.13 17.77
CA ARG A 103 -19.71 -22.29 18.82
C ARG A 103 -18.39 -21.62 18.39
N VAL A 104 -17.60 -22.30 17.53
CA VAL A 104 -16.33 -21.75 17.02
C VAL A 104 -16.60 -20.57 16.12
N ASP A 105 -17.52 -20.73 15.20
CA ASP A 105 -17.97 -19.66 14.31
C ASP A 105 -18.53 -18.47 15.11
N LEU A 106 -19.42 -18.74 16.06
CA LEU A 106 -20.03 -17.72 16.88
C LEU A 106 -18.98 -16.92 17.68
N PHE A 107 -17.98 -17.59 18.24
CA PHE A 107 -16.91 -16.92 18.99
C PHE A 107 -16.04 -16.04 18.09
N ILE A 108 -15.60 -16.59 16.95
CA ILE A 108 -14.78 -15.85 16.00
C ILE A 108 -15.55 -14.63 15.45
N MET A 109 -16.82 -14.82 15.08
CA MET A 109 -17.62 -13.72 14.54
C MET A 109 -17.92 -12.64 15.59
N ARG A 110 -17.99 -12.97 16.88
CA ARG A 110 -18.08 -11.95 17.95
C ARG A 110 -16.86 -11.06 18.00
N ILE A 111 -15.64 -11.63 17.85
CA ILE A 111 -14.42 -10.83 17.77
C ILE A 111 -14.43 -9.95 16.51
N VAL A 112 -14.83 -10.52 15.38
CA VAL A 112 -15.00 -9.81 14.11
C VAL A 112 -15.97 -8.64 14.26
N ASP A 113 -17.11 -8.85 14.93
CA ASP A 113 -18.14 -7.83 15.14
C ASP A 113 -17.65 -6.71 16.07
N ILE A 114 -16.89 -7.05 17.12
CA ILE A 114 -16.27 -6.05 18.00
C ILE A 114 -15.28 -5.18 17.22
N ILE A 115 -14.37 -5.77 16.45
CA ILE A 115 -13.40 -5.01 15.65
C ILE A 115 -14.14 -4.12 14.63
N TYR A 116 -15.14 -4.65 13.96
CA TYR A 116 -15.92 -3.93 12.95
C TYR A 116 -16.77 -2.80 13.50
N SER A 117 -17.13 -2.83 14.78
CA SER A 117 -17.93 -1.77 15.44
C SER A 117 -17.09 -0.53 15.78
N LEU A 118 -15.76 -0.64 15.75
CA LEU A 118 -14.87 0.47 16.03
C LEU A 118 -14.74 1.37 14.80
N PRO A 119 -14.66 2.70 15.00
CA PRO A 119 -14.33 3.61 13.89
C PRO A 119 -12.90 3.32 13.40
N ASP A 120 -12.80 2.61 12.28
CA ASP A 120 -11.54 2.07 11.75
C ASP A 120 -10.44 3.14 11.68
N MET A 121 -10.69 4.29 11.07
CA MET A 121 -9.70 5.38 10.94
C MET A 121 -9.18 5.87 12.29
N LEU A 122 -10.01 5.97 13.32
CA LEU A 122 -9.55 6.38 14.66
C LEU A 122 -8.61 5.33 15.26
N VAL A 123 -9.00 4.06 15.17
CA VAL A 123 -8.19 2.96 15.72
C VAL A 123 -6.87 2.83 14.96
N ILE A 124 -6.88 2.98 13.63
CA ILE A 124 -5.68 2.95 12.80
C ILE A 124 -4.70 4.04 13.22
N ILE A 125 -5.17 5.29 13.36
CA ILE A 125 -4.33 6.42 13.77
C ILE A 125 -3.75 6.18 15.17
N LEU A 126 -4.57 5.80 16.13
CA LEU A 126 -4.14 5.53 17.51
C LEU A 126 -3.09 4.41 17.56
N LEU A 127 -3.35 3.28 16.89
CA LEU A 127 -2.41 2.16 16.85
C LEU A 127 -1.11 2.54 16.14
N SER A 128 -1.18 3.30 15.05
CA SER A 128 0.01 3.75 14.32
C SER A 128 0.88 4.66 15.18
N VAL A 129 0.28 5.58 15.94
CA VAL A 129 1.00 6.46 16.87
C VAL A 129 1.66 5.64 17.98
N VAL A 130 0.90 4.77 18.66
CA VAL A 130 1.40 3.96 19.78
C VAL A 130 2.51 3.01 19.31
N LEU A 131 2.27 2.26 18.22
CA LEU A 131 3.25 1.31 17.69
C LEU A 131 4.50 2.01 17.17
N GLY A 132 4.35 3.17 16.51
CA GLY A 132 5.48 3.97 16.03
C GLY A 132 6.40 4.44 17.16
N GLN A 133 5.85 4.68 18.36
CA GLN A 133 6.63 5.05 19.54
C GLN A 133 7.23 3.86 20.30
N VAL A 134 6.52 2.73 20.33
CA VAL A 134 6.93 1.53 21.11
C VAL A 134 7.90 0.65 20.31
N LEU A 135 7.76 0.60 18.99
CA LEU A 135 8.61 -0.23 18.14
C LEU A 135 9.98 0.40 17.94
N HIS A 136 10.96 -0.05 18.72
CA HIS A 136 12.37 0.29 18.54
C HIS A 136 13.00 -0.75 17.62
N VAL A 137 13.24 -0.38 16.37
CA VAL A 137 13.84 -1.27 15.35
C VAL A 137 15.33 -0.99 15.13
N GLU A 138 15.90 -0.04 15.89
CA GLU A 138 17.32 0.33 15.83
C GLU A 138 18.21 -0.89 16.12
N GLY A 139 19.24 -1.07 15.31
CA GLY A 139 20.15 -2.22 15.43
C GLY A 139 19.59 -3.56 14.91
N THR A 140 18.38 -3.58 14.36
CA THR A 140 17.79 -4.78 13.77
C THR A 140 17.83 -4.72 12.23
N ILE A 141 17.64 -5.90 11.58
CA ILE A 141 17.52 -5.97 10.10
C ILE A 141 16.35 -5.11 9.58
N LEU A 142 15.35 -4.87 10.45
CA LEU A 142 14.15 -4.11 10.14
C LEU A 142 14.36 -2.58 10.19
N GLU A 143 15.50 -2.11 10.70
CA GLU A 143 15.84 -0.68 10.75
C GLU A 143 15.73 -0.01 9.36
N LYS A 144 16.15 -0.72 8.31
CA LYS A 144 16.06 -0.22 6.92
C LYS A 144 14.64 0.03 6.43
N ILE A 145 13.67 -0.68 7.00
CA ILE A 145 12.24 -0.54 6.65
C ILE A 145 11.62 0.63 7.43
N GLY A 146 12.08 0.87 8.65
CA GLY A 146 11.58 1.90 9.55
C GLY A 146 10.38 1.44 10.41
N SER A 147 10.31 1.95 11.63
CA SER A 147 9.27 1.60 12.62
C SER A 147 7.85 1.89 12.12
N ASN A 148 7.66 2.99 11.41
CA ASN A 148 6.33 3.39 10.95
C ASN A 148 5.75 2.45 9.88
N ILE A 149 6.56 1.96 8.95
CA ILE A 149 6.10 0.99 7.93
C ILE A 149 5.73 -0.33 8.60
N ILE A 150 6.52 -0.78 9.57
CA ILE A 150 6.24 -2.00 10.34
C ILE A 150 4.96 -1.84 11.14
N SER A 151 4.79 -0.69 11.81
CA SER A 151 3.55 -0.34 12.53
C SER A 151 2.34 -0.42 11.62
N MET A 152 2.43 0.12 10.39
CA MET A 152 1.37 0.02 9.41
C MET A 152 1.01 -1.43 9.06
N PHE A 153 1.99 -2.29 8.80
CA PHE A 153 1.72 -3.70 8.51
C PHE A 153 1.07 -4.43 9.67
N ILE A 154 1.47 -4.12 10.92
CA ILE A 154 0.83 -4.65 12.13
C ILE A 154 -0.63 -4.17 12.19
N VAL A 155 -0.89 -2.89 11.95
CA VAL A 155 -2.24 -2.32 11.95
C VAL A 155 -3.11 -2.98 10.87
N PHE A 156 -2.60 -3.15 9.65
CA PHE A 156 -3.32 -3.88 8.60
C PHE A 156 -3.63 -5.32 9.02
N GLY A 157 -2.65 -6.00 9.63
CA GLY A 157 -2.82 -7.36 10.13
C GLY A 157 -3.77 -7.48 11.31
N LEU A 158 -3.97 -6.44 12.11
CA LEU A 158 -4.89 -6.45 13.24
C LEU A 158 -6.34 -6.10 12.88
N LEU A 159 -6.55 -5.21 11.90
CA LEU A 159 -7.86 -4.64 11.64
C LEU A 159 -8.49 -5.05 10.30
N TYR A 160 -7.71 -5.10 9.22
CA TYR A 160 -8.26 -5.22 7.87
C TYR A 160 -8.66 -6.63 7.45
N TRP A 161 -8.21 -7.68 8.16
CA TRP A 161 -8.55 -9.07 7.87
C TRP A 161 -10.03 -9.42 8.04
N VAL A 162 -10.76 -8.61 8.81
CA VAL A 162 -12.17 -8.83 9.20
C VAL A 162 -13.08 -9.02 7.99
N GLY A 163 -12.99 -8.13 7.00
CA GLY A 163 -13.79 -8.22 5.77
C GLY A 163 -13.50 -9.50 4.96
N MET A 164 -12.21 -9.83 4.81
CA MET A 164 -11.78 -11.05 4.13
C MET A 164 -12.25 -12.31 4.88
N ALA A 165 -12.16 -12.32 6.21
CA ALA A 165 -12.62 -13.46 7.01
C ALA A 165 -14.12 -13.70 6.87
N ARG A 166 -14.96 -12.66 6.89
CA ARG A 166 -16.41 -12.77 6.65
C ARG A 166 -16.72 -13.33 5.28
N LEU A 167 -16.02 -12.86 4.26
CA LEU A 167 -16.20 -13.31 2.89
C LEU A 167 -15.84 -14.78 2.73
N ILE A 168 -14.66 -15.20 3.19
CA ILE A 168 -14.20 -16.59 3.11
C ILE A 168 -15.09 -17.50 3.93
N ARG A 169 -15.49 -17.08 5.14
CA ARG A 169 -16.46 -17.83 5.95
C ARG A 169 -17.75 -18.10 5.17
N GLY A 170 -18.33 -17.10 4.51
CA GLY A 170 -19.54 -17.27 3.71
C GLY A 170 -19.38 -18.30 2.59
N GLN A 171 -18.27 -18.26 1.87
CA GLN A 171 -17.93 -19.23 0.82
C GLN A 171 -17.77 -20.64 1.38
N ILE A 172 -17.02 -20.79 2.48
CA ILE A 172 -16.79 -22.11 3.12
C ILE A 172 -18.08 -22.71 3.65
N LEU A 173 -18.99 -21.90 4.22
CA LEU A 173 -20.29 -22.38 4.68
C LEU A 173 -21.12 -23.01 3.54
N SER A 174 -21.13 -22.38 2.37
CA SER A 174 -21.81 -22.92 1.20
C SER A 174 -21.13 -24.17 0.63
N LEU A 175 -19.80 -24.17 0.58
CA LEU A 175 -19.03 -25.27 -0.01
C LEU A 175 -19.00 -26.53 0.87
N ARG A 176 -19.01 -26.40 2.21
CA ARG A 176 -18.93 -27.54 3.11
C ARG A 176 -20.15 -28.49 3.03
N GLU A 177 -21.28 -28.01 2.52
CA GLU A 177 -22.50 -28.77 2.35
C GLU A 177 -22.57 -29.54 1.01
N GLN A 178 -21.55 -29.38 0.16
CA GLN A 178 -21.46 -30.05 -1.12
C GLN A 178 -21.12 -31.53 -0.95
N GLU A 179 -21.67 -32.39 -1.82
CA GLU A 179 -21.55 -33.86 -1.74
C GLU A 179 -20.10 -34.36 -1.68
N TYR A 180 -19.17 -33.72 -2.44
CA TYR A 180 -17.77 -34.12 -2.42
C TYR A 180 -17.09 -33.85 -1.06
N VAL A 181 -17.53 -32.83 -0.32
CA VAL A 181 -17.03 -32.56 1.03
C VAL A 181 -17.60 -33.55 2.04
N LEU A 182 -18.90 -33.80 1.95
CA LEU A 182 -19.58 -34.81 2.80
C LEU A 182 -19.00 -36.20 2.59
N SER A 183 -18.71 -36.59 1.35
CA SER A 183 -18.05 -37.88 1.03
C SER A 183 -16.63 -37.93 1.62
N ALA A 184 -15.86 -36.86 1.57
CA ALA A 184 -14.54 -36.79 2.18
C ALA A 184 -14.61 -36.91 3.72
N GLN A 185 -15.64 -36.34 4.35
CA GLN A 185 -15.90 -36.49 5.79
C GLN A 185 -16.28 -37.91 6.15
N ALA A 186 -17.16 -38.55 5.36
CA ALA A 186 -17.60 -39.92 5.56
C ALA A 186 -16.45 -40.94 5.47
N THR A 187 -15.43 -40.66 4.63
CA THR A 187 -14.21 -41.48 4.54
C THR A 187 -13.18 -41.19 5.65
N GLY A 188 -13.50 -40.31 6.61
CA GLY A 188 -12.64 -40.01 7.75
C GLY A 188 -11.52 -39.02 7.47
N ALA A 189 -11.61 -38.19 6.40
CA ALA A 189 -10.61 -37.20 6.09
C ALA A 189 -10.52 -36.11 7.19
N LYS A 190 -9.28 -35.73 7.56
CA LYS A 190 -9.05 -34.71 8.58
C LYS A 190 -9.49 -33.30 8.10
N ALA A 191 -10.05 -32.50 9.00
CA ALA A 191 -10.52 -31.16 8.74
C ALA A 191 -9.48 -30.28 7.97
N ARG A 192 -8.21 -30.28 8.41
CA ARG A 192 -7.12 -29.54 7.76
C ARG A 192 -6.93 -29.96 6.30
N TRP A 193 -7.08 -31.25 5.99
CA TRP A 193 -6.94 -31.77 4.63
C TRP A 193 -8.13 -31.31 3.76
N ILE A 194 -9.36 -31.42 4.27
CA ILE A 194 -10.58 -30.97 3.58
C ILE A 194 -10.50 -29.47 3.28
N ILE A 195 -10.14 -28.66 4.27
CA ILE A 195 -9.99 -27.19 4.08
C ILE A 195 -8.98 -26.90 2.97
N ARG A 196 -7.77 -27.47 3.04
CA ARG A 196 -6.69 -27.16 2.09
C ARG A 196 -6.89 -27.75 0.70
N LYS A 197 -7.47 -28.94 0.59
CA LYS A 197 -7.56 -29.70 -0.67
C LYS A 197 -8.88 -29.47 -1.41
N HIS A 198 -9.96 -29.22 -0.67
CA HIS A 198 -11.30 -29.12 -1.26
C HIS A 198 -11.92 -27.72 -1.13
N LEU A 199 -11.84 -27.07 0.04
CA LEU A 199 -12.57 -25.83 0.25
C LEU A 199 -11.82 -24.61 -0.27
N LEU A 200 -10.57 -24.38 0.15
CA LEU A 200 -9.80 -23.20 -0.26
C LEU A 200 -9.56 -23.12 -1.78
N PRO A 201 -9.25 -24.23 -2.49
CA PRO A 201 -9.11 -24.15 -3.96
C PRO A 201 -10.40 -23.72 -4.67
N ASN A 202 -11.57 -24.11 -4.13
CA ASN A 202 -12.87 -23.71 -4.70
C ASN A 202 -13.28 -22.28 -4.34
N CYS A 203 -12.56 -21.61 -3.41
CA CYS A 203 -12.75 -20.19 -3.12
C CYS A 203 -11.81 -19.28 -3.93
N ILE A 204 -10.92 -19.84 -4.77
CA ILE A 204 -9.79 -19.09 -5.35
C ILE A 204 -10.23 -17.88 -6.17
N SER A 205 -11.30 -17.97 -6.95
CA SER A 205 -11.84 -16.88 -7.76
C SER A 205 -12.24 -15.69 -6.87
N VAL A 206 -13.02 -15.95 -5.82
CA VAL A 206 -13.48 -14.92 -4.88
C VAL A 206 -12.31 -14.32 -4.11
N VAL A 207 -11.31 -15.14 -3.76
CA VAL A 207 -10.08 -14.70 -3.08
C VAL A 207 -9.27 -13.76 -3.97
N ILE A 208 -9.05 -14.09 -5.23
CA ILE A 208 -8.30 -13.26 -6.19
C ILE A 208 -8.98 -11.91 -6.36
N ILE A 209 -10.29 -11.91 -6.65
CA ILE A 209 -11.07 -10.68 -6.84
C ILE A 209 -11.01 -9.79 -5.62
N SER A 210 -11.29 -10.37 -4.43
CA SER A 210 -11.31 -9.59 -3.18
C SER A 210 -9.93 -9.05 -2.81
N THR A 211 -8.85 -9.80 -3.09
CA THR A 211 -7.48 -9.34 -2.85
C THR A 211 -7.12 -8.21 -3.82
N ALA A 212 -7.51 -8.32 -5.10
CA ALA A 212 -7.27 -7.26 -6.09
C ALA A 212 -7.94 -5.95 -5.68
N LEU A 213 -9.18 -6.00 -5.18
CA LEU A 213 -9.92 -4.83 -4.69
C LEU A 213 -9.43 -4.32 -3.33
N GLN A 214 -8.71 -5.15 -2.56
CA GLN A 214 -8.09 -4.73 -1.29
C GLN A 214 -6.83 -3.89 -1.50
N ILE A 215 -6.07 -4.09 -2.59
CA ILE A 215 -4.83 -3.35 -2.87
C ILE A 215 -5.08 -1.85 -2.95
N PRO A 216 -6.03 -1.32 -3.76
CA PRO A 216 -6.31 0.12 -3.81
C PRO A 216 -6.72 0.70 -2.45
N ASN A 217 -7.50 -0.03 -1.64
CA ASN A 217 -7.87 0.39 -0.29
C ASN A 217 -6.64 0.51 0.63
N ALA A 218 -5.72 -0.45 0.56
CA ALA A 218 -4.49 -0.42 1.34
C ALA A 218 -3.56 0.72 0.90
N ILE A 219 -3.45 1.01 -0.40
CA ILE A 219 -2.68 2.15 -0.93
C ILE A 219 -3.29 3.47 -0.46
N PHE A 220 -4.61 3.60 -0.50
CA PHE A 220 -5.29 4.80 -0.02
C PHE A 220 -5.01 5.03 1.47
N THR A 221 -5.14 3.99 2.29
CA THR A 221 -4.86 4.05 3.73
C THR A 221 -3.40 4.37 4.02
N GLU A 222 -2.45 3.73 3.30
CA GLU A 222 -1.02 4.07 3.38
C GLU A 222 -0.79 5.55 3.09
N SER A 223 -1.32 6.02 1.97
CA SER A 223 -1.13 7.40 1.54
C SER A 223 -1.73 8.38 2.53
N PHE A 224 -2.88 8.06 3.13
CA PHE A 224 -3.50 8.86 4.17
C PHE A 224 -2.67 8.91 5.46
N LEU A 225 -2.18 7.76 5.94
CA LEU A 225 -1.31 7.70 7.13
C LEU A 225 0.02 8.41 6.90
N SER A 226 0.62 8.24 5.73
CA SER A 226 1.84 8.95 5.33
C SER A 226 1.62 10.45 5.21
N PHE A 227 0.46 10.89 4.73
CA PHE A 227 0.06 12.29 4.71
C PHE A 227 -0.05 12.89 6.11
N LEU A 228 -0.52 12.11 7.10
CA LEU A 228 -0.57 12.51 8.51
C LEU A 228 0.80 12.40 9.23
N GLY A 229 1.86 11.96 8.54
CA GLY A 229 3.19 11.75 9.13
C GLY A 229 3.34 10.45 9.92
N LEU A 230 2.35 9.55 9.85
CA LEU A 230 2.33 8.26 10.55
C LEU A 230 2.76 7.08 9.68
N GLY A 231 3.09 7.34 8.42
CA GLY A 231 3.48 6.34 7.43
C GLY A 231 4.97 6.35 7.11
N VAL A 232 5.27 6.34 5.82
CA VAL A 232 6.65 6.29 5.32
C VAL A 232 7.40 7.59 5.62
N ASN A 233 8.56 7.47 6.27
CA ASN A 233 9.39 8.59 6.65
C ASN A 233 10.57 8.81 5.70
N ALA A 234 11.10 10.04 5.71
CA ALA A 234 12.35 10.38 5.04
C ALA A 234 13.49 9.41 5.45
N PRO A 235 14.42 9.07 4.53
CA PRO A 235 14.59 9.66 3.20
C PRO A 235 13.68 9.07 2.11
N MET A 236 13.00 7.93 2.37
CA MET A 236 12.13 7.29 1.39
C MET A 236 10.87 8.11 1.15
N PRO A 237 10.54 8.45 -0.11
CA PRO A 237 9.28 9.09 -0.42
C PRO A 237 8.17 8.05 -0.53
N SER A 238 6.95 8.41 -0.09
CA SER A 238 5.70 7.81 -0.55
C SER A 238 4.82 8.90 -1.18
N LEU A 239 3.77 8.52 -1.90
CA LEU A 239 2.87 9.52 -2.48
C LEU A 239 2.19 10.36 -1.40
N GLY A 240 1.81 9.75 -0.28
CA GLY A 240 1.23 10.43 0.87
C GLY A 240 2.22 11.37 1.57
N SER A 241 3.47 10.94 1.79
CA SER A 241 4.49 11.79 2.41
C SER A 241 4.87 12.99 1.52
N LEU A 242 4.90 12.81 0.19
CA LEU A 242 5.11 13.90 -0.75
C LEU A 242 3.97 14.92 -0.71
N ALA A 243 2.73 14.47 -0.57
CA ALA A 243 1.58 15.35 -0.40
C ALA A 243 1.64 16.11 0.93
N SER A 244 2.09 15.46 2.02
CA SER A 244 2.31 16.10 3.32
C SER A 244 3.40 17.18 3.25
N ASP A 245 4.55 16.87 2.66
CA ASP A 245 5.65 17.81 2.46
C ASP A 245 5.21 19.07 1.68
N ALA A 246 4.26 18.89 0.74
CA ALA A 246 3.76 19.98 -0.09
C ALA A 246 2.90 21.01 0.67
N LEU A 247 2.35 20.65 1.84
CA LEU A 247 1.50 21.57 2.64
C LEU A 247 2.27 22.83 3.07
N ASN A 248 3.55 22.70 3.39
CA ASN A 248 4.39 23.83 3.81
C ASN A 248 4.57 24.91 2.74
N GLY A 249 4.26 24.61 1.48
CA GLY A 249 4.38 25.54 0.36
C GLY A 249 3.14 25.60 -0.53
N ILE A 250 1.98 25.22 -0.03
CA ILE A 250 0.76 24.99 -0.84
C ILE A 250 0.34 26.22 -1.65
N TYR A 251 0.49 27.42 -1.12
CA TYR A 251 0.12 28.65 -1.82
C TYR A 251 1.10 29.06 -2.92
N SER A 252 2.39 28.68 -2.79
CA SER A 252 3.43 29.05 -3.74
C SER A 252 3.73 27.96 -4.76
N TYR A 253 3.56 26.70 -4.38
CA TYR A 253 3.96 25.51 -5.15
C TYR A 253 2.85 24.45 -5.17
N THR A 254 1.63 24.84 -5.47
CA THR A 254 0.41 24.01 -5.46
C THR A 254 0.57 22.72 -6.27
N TYR A 255 1.35 22.76 -7.37
CA TYR A 255 1.61 21.59 -8.21
C TYR A 255 2.22 20.40 -7.45
N ARG A 256 2.96 20.64 -6.36
CA ARG A 256 3.55 19.58 -5.52
C ARG A 256 2.52 18.76 -4.77
N LEU A 257 1.37 19.34 -4.43
CA LEU A 257 0.25 18.62 -3.86
C LEU A 257 -0.58 17.93 -4.94
N ILE A 258 -0.82 18.65 -6.05
CA ILE A 258 -1.69 18.14 -7.13
C ILE A 258 -1.08 16.90 -7.79
N ILE A 259 0.23 16.91 -8.06
CA ILE A 259 0.89 15.79 -8.76
C ILE A 259 0.74 14.46 -7.99
N PRO A 260 1.16 14.32 -6.71
CA PRO A 260 0.98 13.06 -5.99
C PRO A 260 -0.50 12.69 -5.79
N ALA A 261 -1.39 13.67 -5.56
CA ALA A 261 -2.82 13.43 -5.42
C ALA A 261 -3.42 12.83 -6.71
N VAL A 262 -3.11 13.40 -7.88
CA VAL A 262 -3.55 12.87 -9.18
C VAL A 262 -2.99 11.46 -9.41
N VAL A 263 -1.72 11.22 -9.09
CA VAL A 263 -1.10 9.90 -9.24
C VAL A 263 -1.79 8.87 -8.34
N ILE A 264 -2.10 9.20 -7.07
CA ILE A 264 -2.88 8.32 -6.18
C ILE A 264 -4.24 8.01 -6.80
N CYS A 265 -4.98 9.03 -7.26
CA CYS A 265 -6.28 8.83 -7.89
C CYS A 265 -6.19 7.91 -9.11
N LEU A 266 -5.20 8.10 -9.98
CA LEU A 266 -5.01 7.27 -11.18
C LEU A 266 -4.66 5.81 -10.82
N ILE A 267 -3.81 5.60 -9.82
CA ILE A 267 -3.45 4.24 -9.35
C ILE A 267 -4.68 3.55 -8.78
N VAL A 268 -5.40 4.21 -7.86
CA VAL A 268 -6.58 3.65 -7.20
C VAL A 268 -7.66 3.33 -8.26
N LEU A 269 -7.91 4.25 -9.19
CA LEU A 269 -8.88 4.04 -10.27
C LEU A 269 -8.48 2.86 -11.16
N SER A 270 -7.23 2.82 -11.61
CA SER A 270 -6.74 1.75 -12.49
C SER A 270 -6.81 0.38 -11.83
N LEU A 271 -6.46 0.29 -10.54
CA LEU A 271 -6.52 -0.96 -9.78
C LEU A 271 -7.97 -1.40 -9.49
N ASN A 272 -8.89 -0.46 -9.24
CA ASN A 272 -10.31 -0.78 -9.12
C ASN A 272 -10.88 -1.31 -10.44
N LEU A 273 -10.62 -0.63 -11.56
CA LEU A 273 -11.04 -1.10 -12.89
C LEU A 273 -10.44 -2.48 -13.23
N PHE A 274 -9.18 -2.72 -12.85
CA PHE A 274 -8.55 -4.02 -13.00
C PHE A 274 -9.24 -5.10 -12.14
N GLY A 275 -9.58 -4.78 -10.89
CA GLY A 275 -10.31 -5.66 -9.99
C GLY A 275 -11.72 -6.00 -10.49
N ASP A 276 -12.42 -5.01 -11.03
CA ASP A 276 -13.75 -5.20 -11.66
C ASP A 276 -13.63 -6.08 -12.92
N GLY A 277 -12.64 -5.84 -13.77
CA GLY A 277 -12.37 -6.70 -14.93
C GLY A 277 -12.03 -8.15 -14.55
N LEU A 278 -11.29 -8.36 -13.44
CA LEU A 278 -11.07 -9.69 -12.91
C LEU A 278 -12.37 -10.34 -12.42
N ARG A 279 -13.24 -9.57 -11.77
CA ARG A 279 -14.54 -10.03 -11.32
C ARG A 279 -15.38 -10.50 -12.50
N ASP A 280 -15.47 -9.71 -13.57
CA ASP A 280 -16.23 -10.06 -14.77
C ASP A 280 -15.65 -11.30 -15.46
N ALA A 281 -14.34 -11.44 -15.52
CA ALA A 281 -13.67 -12.59 -16.12
C ALA A 281 -13.88 -13.90 -15.33
N PHE A 282 -14.05 -13.82 -14.01
CA PHE A 282 -14.28 -14.97 -13.14
C PHE A 282 -15.77 -15.22 -12.84
N ASP A 283 -16.70 -14.40 -13.34
CA ASP A 283 -18.14 -14.62 -13.14
C ASP A 283 -18.66 -15.64 -14.15
N PRO A 284 -19.09 -16.85 -13.69
CA PRO A 284 -19.60 -17.90 -14.59
C PRO A 284 -20.89 -17.49 -15.33
N LYS A 285 -21.63 -16.51 -14.79
CA LYS A 285 -22.92 -16.08 -15.38
C LYS A 285 -22.76 -15.21 -16.61
N LEU A 286 -21.59 -14.59 -16.80
CA LEU A 286 -21.30 -13.78 -18.00
C LEU A 286 -20.75 -14.64 -19.16
N ASN A 287 -20.36 -15.90 -18.89
CA ASN A 287 -19.80 -16.82 -19.87
C ASN A 287 -20.82 -17.91 -20.29
N ALA A 288 -22.05 -17.83 -19.85
CA ALA A 288 -23.18 -18.69 -20.23
C ALA A 288 -24.13 -17.94 -21.16
#